data_2ff1e2c2e37e515e213bdeefde54fff9
#
_entry.id   2ff1e2c2e37e515e213bdeefde54fff9
#
_cell.length_a   1.000
_cell.length_b   1.000
_cell.length_c   1.000
_cell.angle_alpha   90.00
_cell.angle_beta   90.00
_cell.angle_gamma   90.00
#
_symmetry.space_group_name_H-M   'P 1'
#
loop_
_entity.id
_entity.type
_entity.pdbx_description
1 polymer ?
#
loop_
_entity_poly.entity_id
_entity_poly.type
_entity_poly.pdbx_seq_one_letter_code
_entity_poly.pdbx_strand_id
1 'polypeptide(L)'
;MSQTQATLDDRTLRGAGFMLLGATLIQWSAAIVERVFPVIGPSASSAWRFLLGAVVLLALTRPNVRHWTKRQWIGALALGATVAVMNQCFYQAIARIPLGSAVAIEYLGPFCVAAFGKRSPKHLAFVGLAGAGVVALTRPGNGLNVIGVLFAFGAGLGWATYIFASKRVGGTTKGFGGLAVSMSIAATLTLPFSIGTSARLVESPELLLRLLIVAVMAIVLGFGAELQGLRRLKPSIAGVLLAGDPAVAFLVGWLLLHQAVRLWDIVGLACVVLAGVGVTYDSSVSESELAQ
;
A
#
# COMPACT_ATOMS: atom_id res chain seq x y z
N MET A 1 23.39 1.97 -30.34
CA MET A 1 22.29 2.38 -29.44
C MET A 1 22.26 3.90 -29.39
N SER A 2 21.14 4.54 -29.73
CA SER A 2 21.05 6.00 -29.75
C SER A 2 21.06 6.57 -28.35
N GLN A 3 21.57 7.78 -28.14
CA GLN A 3 21.57 8.47 -26.83
C GLN A 3 20.17 8.54 -26.23
N THR A 4 19.12 8.59 -27.03
CA THR A 4 17.71 8.58 -26.58
C THR A 4 17.30 7.25 -25.95
N GLN A 5 17.77 6.12 -26.46
CA GLN A 5 17.50 4.80 -25.84
C GLN A 5 18.22 4.64 -24.48
N ALA A 6 19.45 5.10 -24.39
CA ALA A 6 20.22 5.05 -23.12
C ALA A 6 19.58 5.92 -22.02
N THR A 7 19.03 7.10 -22.37
CA THR A 7 18.35 7.97 -21.40
C THR A 7 16.97 7.45 -20.97
N LEU A 8 16.25 6.75 -21.85
CA LEU A 8 14.99 6.09 -21.50
C LEU A 8 15.22 4.90 -20.56
N ASP A 9 16.28 4.11 -20.78
CA ASP A 9 16.66 3.01 -19.91
C ASP A 9 17.04 3.49 -18.51
N ASP A 10 17.85 4.54 -18.40
CA ASP A 10 18.26 5.12 -17.10
C ASP A 10 17.06 5.68 -16.32
N ARG A 11 16.13 6.36 -16.99
CA ARG A 11 14.90 6.85 -16.35
C ARG A 11 14.03 5.70 -15.82
N THR A 12 13.90 4.62 -16.58
CA THR A 12 13.13 3.44 -16.21
C THR A 12 13.78 2.71 -15.06
N LEU A 13 15.09 2.51 -15.07
CA LEU A 13 15.84 1.88 -13.98
C LEU A 13 15.74 2.68 -12.68
N ARG A 14 15.89 4.00 -12.74
CA ARG A 14 15.70 4.87 -11.57
C ARG A 14 14.26 4.80 -11.05
N GLY A 15 13.27 4.77 -11.95
CA GLY A 15 11.86 4.62 -11.59
C GLY A 15 11.60 3.30 -10.85
N ALA A 16 12.13 2.20 -11.37
CA ALA A 16 12.03 0.88 -10.73
C ALA A 16 12.74 0.85 -9.38
N GLY A 17 13.93 1.45 -9.27
CA GLY A 17 14.65 1.57 -8.00
C GLY A 17 13.84 2.33 -6.94
N PHE A 18 13.18 3.43 -7.33
CA PHE A 18 12.28 4.16 -6.42
C PHE A 18 11.06 3.34 -5.99
N MET A 19 10.44 2.56 -6.88
CA MET A 19 9.32 1.68 -6.52
C MET A 19 9.75 0.60 -5.53
N LEU A 20 10.85 -0.10 -5.79
CA LEU A 20 11.37 -1.14 -4.91
C LEU A 20 11.79 -0.58 -3.55
N LEU A 21 12.45 0.60 -3.53
CA LEU A 21 12.78 1.29 -2.29
C LEU A 21 11.52 1.64 -1.50
N GLY A 22 10.50 2.19 -2.16
CA GLY A 22 9.23 2.53 -1.55
C GLY A 22 8.55 1.33 -0.91
N ALA A 23 8.37 0.25 -1.69
CA ALA A 23 7.81 -1.01 -1.23
C ALA A 23 8.59 -1.56 -0.01
N THR A 24 9.93 -1.61 -0.09
CA THR A 24 10.78 -2.09 1.01
C THR A 24 10.58 -1.26 2.28
N LEU A 25 10.61 0.07 2.18
CA LEU A 25 10.45 0.96 3.34
C LEU A 25 9.06 0.84 3.97
N ILE A 26 8.01 0.71 3.16
CA ILE A 26 6.64 0.53 3.65
C ILE A 26 6.53 -0.79 4.41
N GLN A 27 7.01 -1.90 3.84
CA GLN A 27 6.92 -3.21 4.49
C GLN A 27 7.81 -3.31 5.73
N TRP A 28 9.00 -2.72 5.72
CA TRP A 28 9.83 -2.65 6.92
C TRP A 28 9.18 -1.83 8.03
N SER A 29 8.56 -0.70 7.68
CA SER A 29 7.80 0.08 8.66
C SER A 29 6.65 -0.72 9.27
N ALA A 30 5.97 -1.54 8.46
CA ALA A 30 4.91 -2.43 8.93
C ALA A 30 5.45 -3.49 9.92
N ALA A 31 6.61 -4.07 9.63
CA ALA A 31 7.26 -5.02 10.54
C ALA A 31 7.72 -4.37 11.86
N ILE A 32 8.25 -3.13 11.81
CA ILE A 32 8.65 -2.41 13.01
C ILE A 32 7.43 -2.07 13.88
N VAL A 33 6.34 -1.61 13.28
CA VAL A 33 5.15 -1.22 14.04
C VAL A 33 4.42 -2.41 14.64
N GLU A 34 4.49 -3.59 14.04
CA GLU A 34 3.89 -4.82 14.59
C GLU A 34 4.44 -5.10 16.01
N ARG A 35 5.73 -4.78 16.26
CA ARG A 35 6.34 -4.89 17.59
C ARG A 35 5.81 -3.86 18.61
N VAL A 36 5.10 -2.84 18.15
CA VAL A 36 4.47 -1.82 19.01
C VAL A 36 3.04 -2.22 19.39
N PHE A 37 2.39 -3.12 18.65
CA PHE A 37 1.01 -3.54 18.90
C PHE A 37 0.73 -4.06 20.33
N PRO A 38 1.62 -4.82 20.99
CA PRO A 38 1.38 -5.25 22.37
C PRO A 38 1.28 -4.09 23.37
N VAL A 39 1.85 -2.92 23.04
CA VAL A 39 1.88 -1.76 23.94
C VAL A 39 0.66 -0.87 23.77
N ILE A 40 0.30 -0.51 22.56
CA ILE A 40 -0.77 0.47 22.28
C ILE A 40 -1.87 -0.06 21.34
N GLY A 41 -1.72 -1.26 20.84
CA GLY A 41 -2.66 -1.88 19.90
C GLY A 41 -2.49 -1.42 18.45
N PRO A 42 -3.05 -2.17 17.49
CA PRO A 42 -2.89 -1.89 16.06
C PRO A 42 -3.57 -0.59 15.62
N SER A 43 -4.79 -0.31 16.09
CA SER A 43 -5.53 0.91 15.71
C SER A 43 -4.85 2.19 16.17
N ALA A 44 -4.37 2.23 17.41
CA ALA A 44 -3.64 3.38 17.92
C ALA A 44 -2.29 3.55 17.20
N SER A 45 -1.58 2.47 16.90
CA SER A 45 -0.33 2.50 16.14
C SER A 45 -0.54 3.10 14.74
N SER A 46 -1.62 2.75 14.04
CA SER A 46 -2.00 3.36 12.76
C SER A 46 -2.29 4.85 12.91
N ALA A 47 -3.07 5.25 13.93
CA ALA A 47 -3.42 6.64 14.18
C ALA A 47 -2.18 7.50 14.47
N TRP A 48 -1.30 7.06 15.35
CA TRP A 48 -0.05 7.76 15.66
C TRP A 48 0.88 7.86 14.43
N ARG A 49 0.96 6.82 13.61
CA ARG A 49 1.71 6.88 12.37
C ARG A 49 1.20 7.98 11.44
N PHE A 50 -0.13 8.07 11.25
CA PHE A 50 -0.71 9.13 10.43
C PHE A 50 -0.48 10.51 11.02
N LEU A 51 -0.66 10.67 12.34
CA LEU A 51 -0.47 11.95 13.01
C LEU A 51 0.98 12.45 12.86
N LEU A 52 1.96 11.63 13.20
CA LEU A 52 3.37 11.97 13.10
C LEU A 52 3.80 12.19 11.64
N GLY A 53 3.35 11.32 10.72
CA GLY A 53 3.63 11.47 9.30
C GLY A 53 3.02 12.73 8.69
N ALA A 54 1.80 13.07 9.07
CA ALA A 54 1.14 14.30 8.65
C ALA A 54 1.89 15.56 9.14
N VAL A 55 2.31 15.55 10.41
CA VAL A 55 3.10 16.66 10.98
C VAL A 55 4.41 16.85 10.20
N VAL A 56 5.14 15.77 9.94
CA VAL A 56 6.40 15.83 9.18
C VAL A 56 6.14 16.31 7.74
N LEU A 57 5.14 15.75 7.04
CA LEU A 57 4.83 16.16 5.67
C LEU A 57 4.37 17.62 5.59
N LEU A 58 3.54 18.09 6.53
CA LEU A 58 3.11 19.48 6.57
C LEU A 58 4.30 20.43 6.80
N ALA A 59 5.21 20.06 7.71
CA ALA A 59 6.42 20.85 7.98
C ALA A 59 7.33 20.95 6.74
N LEU A 60 7.49 19.83 6.00
CA LEU A 60 8.33 19.77 4.81
C LEU A 60 7.71 20.45 3.59
N THR A 61 6.40 20.29 3.39
CA THR A 61 5.75 20.72 2.14
C THR A 61 5.08 22.08 2.23
N ARG A 62 4.66 22.48 3.44
CA ARG A 62 3.95 23.74 3.73
C ARG A 62 2.90 24.06 2.66
N PRO A 63 1.92 23.16 2.43
CA PRO A 63 1.00 23.27 1.30
C PRO A 63 0.14 24.54 1.39
N ASN A 64 0.14 25.34 0.32
CA ASN A 64 -0.75 26.47 0.25
C ASN A 64 -2.17 26.03 -0.19
N VAL A 65 -3.02 25.74 0.78
CA VAL A 65 -4.40 25.25 0.54
C VAL A 65 -5.41 26.38 0.31
N ARG A 66 -5.02 27.64 0.43
CA ARG A 66 -5.95 28.81 0.31
C ARG A 66 -6.58 28.93 -1.07
N HIS A 67 -5.86 28.45 -2.09
CA HIS A 67 -6.32 28.50 -3.49
C HIS A 67 -6.82 27.15 -4.00
N TRP A 68 -7.07 26.21 -3.10
CA TRP A 68 -7.56 24.89 -3.51
C TRP A 68 -9.00 24.95 -3.98
N THR A 69 -9.25 24.36 -5.13
CA THR A 69 -10.59 24.18 -5.67
C THR A 69 -11.36 23.13 -4.88
N LYS A 70 -12.70 23.18 -4.93
CA LYS A 70 -13.59 22.15 -4.35
C LYS A 70 -13.19 20.74 -4.79
N ARG A 71 -12.76 20.58 -6.05
CA ARG A 71 -12.32 19.29 -6.60
C ARG A 71 -11.06 18.78 -5.93
N GLN A 72 -10.10 19.64 -5.62
CA GLN A 72 -8.87 19.28 -4.90
C GLN A 72 -9.18 18.84 -3.46
N TRP A 73 -10.05 19.55 -2.76
CA TRP A 73 -10.50 19.18 -1.42
C TRP A 73 -11.24 17.83 -1.41
N ILE A 74 -12.16 17.60 -2.36
CA ILE A 74 -12.86 16.30 -2.48
C ILE A 74 -11.84 15.19 -2.74
N GLY A 75 -10.83 15.43 -3.61
CA GLY A 75 -9.77 14.44 -3.86
C GLY A 75 -8.93 14.12 -2.64
N ALA A 76 -8.51 15.14 -1.91
CA ALA A 76 -7.74 14.94 -0.69
C ALA A 76 -8.56 14.25 0.41
N LEU A 77 -9.85 14.60 0.55
CA LEU A 77 -10.76 13.96 1.50
C LEU A 77 -10.99 12.49 1.14
N ALA A 78 -11.28 12.20 -0.13
CA ALA A 78 -11.48 10.84 -0.60
C ALA A 78 -10.22 9.98 -0.38
N LEU A 79 -9.05 10.51 -0.74
CA LEU A 79 -7.78 9.83 -0.50
C LEU A 79 -7.54 9.60 0.99
N GLY A 80 -7.65 10.65 1.81
CA GLY A 80 -7.38 10.58 3.24
C GLY A 80 -8.34 9.62 3.97
N ALA A 81 -9.64 9.68 3.67
CA ALA A 81 -10.63 8.78 4.27
C ALA A 81 -10.40 7.33 3.86
N THR A 82 -10.14 7.07 2.58
CA THR A 82 -9.91 5.72 2.09
C THR A 82 -8.63 5.12 2.68
N VAL A 83 -7.54 5.90 2.70
CA VAL A 83 -6.27 5.46 3.30
C VAL A 83 -6.41 5.23 4.81
N ALA A 84 -7.21 6.03 5.53
CA ALA A 84 -7.50 5.83 6.94
C ALA A 84 -8.16 4.47 7.18
N VAL A 85 -9.26 4.17 6.46
CA VAL A 85 -10.00 2.89 6.59
C VAL A 85 -9.11 1.72 6.17
N MET A 86 -8.45 1.82 5.02
CA MET A 86 -7.56 0.80 4.48
C MET A 86 -6.47 0.44 5.50
N ASN A 87 -5.77 1.42 6.04
CA ASN A 87 -4.71 1.16 7.01
C ASN A 87 -5.21 0.66 8.37
N GLN A 88 -6.38 1.11 8.84
CA GLN A 88 -6.98 0.53 10.06
C GLN A 88 -7.26 -0.96 9.85
N CYS A 89 -7.85 -1.33 8.72
CA CYS A 89 -8.06 -2.72 8.36
C CYS A 89 -6.73 -3.47 8.21
N PHE A 90 -5.76 -2.91 7.51
CA PHE A 90 -4.46 -3.53 7.30
C PHE A 90 -3.72 -3.81 8.63
N TYR A 91 -3.72 -2.85 9.56
CA TYR A 91 -3.07 -3.04 10.86
C TYR A 91 -3.78 -4.07 11.73
N GLN A 92 -5.11 -4.13 11.65
CA GLN A 92 -5.87 -5.21 12.28
C GLN A 92 -5.60 -6.58 11.65
N ALA A 93 -5.33 -6.62 10.35
CA ALA A 93 -4.95 -7.85 9.65
C ALA A 93 -3.58 -8.34 10.12
N ILE A 94 -2.52 -7.51 10.01
CA ILE A 94 -1.15 -7.92 10.37
C ILE A 94 -0.96 -8.20 11.87
N ALA A 95 -1.84 -7.69 12.72
CA ALA A 95 -1.87 -8.08 14.12
C ALA A 95 -2.37 -9.52 14.36
N ARG A 96 -2.91 -10.19 13.33
CA ARG A 96 -3.57 -11.51 13.45
C ARG A 96 -3.09 -12.55 12.46
N ILE A 97 -2.55 -12.13 11.34
CA ILE A 97 -2.04 -13.01 10.26
C ILE A 97 -0.68 -12.50 9.78
N PRO A 98 0.16 -13.37 9.22
CA PRO A 98 1.48 -12.99 8.71
C PRO A 98 1.43 -11.83 7.72
N LEU A 99 2.43 -10.94 7.80
CA LEU A 99 2.53 -9.73 6.99
C LEU A 99 2.37 -10.00 5.49
N GLY A 100 3.11 -10.97 4.96
CA GLY A 100 3.02 -11.33 3.55
C GLY A 100 1.64 -11.81 3.12
N SER A 101 0.95 -12.62 3.95
CA SER A 101 -0.41 -13.09 3.69
C SER A 101 -1.41 -11.93 3.69
N ALA A 102 -1.28 -10.99 4.64
CA ALA A 102 -2.13 -9.80 4.72
C ALA A 102 -1.99 -8.94 3.46
N VAL A 103 -0.75 -8.66 3.02
CA VAL A 103 -0.47 -7.88 1.81
C VAL A 103 -0.98 -8.61 0.56
N ALA A 104 -0.76 -9.93 0.43
CA ALA A 104 -1.24 -10.68 -0.72
C ALA A 104 -2.78 -10.64 -0.86
N ILE A 105 -3.51 -10.71 0.25
CA ILE A 105 -4.97 -10.61 0.27
C ILE A 105 -5.42 -9.18 -0.05
N GLU A 106 -4.78 -8.17 0.52
CA GLU A 106 -5.07 -6.76 0.26
C GLU A 106 -4.93 -6.42 -1.23
N TYR A 107 -3.91 -6.96 -1.90
CA TYR A 107 -3.66 -6.74 -3.34
C TYR A 107 -4.75 -7.31 -4.26
N LEU A 108 -5.63 -8.17 -3.78
CA LEU A 108 -6.82 -8.59 -4.54
C LEU A 108 -7.73 -7.42 -4.90
N GLY A 109 -7.76 -6.35 -4.08
CA GLY A 109 -8.55 -5.16 -4.38
C GLY A 109 -8.17 -4.51 -5.71
N PRO A 110 -6.93 -4.01 -5.88
CA PRO A 110 -6.44 -3.51 -7.16
C PRO A 110 -6.57 -4.51 -8.32
N PHE A 111 -6.32 -5.80 -8.09
CA PHE A 111 -6.44 -6.83 -9.12
C PHE A 111 -7.87 -6.99 -9.62
N CYS A 112 -8.84 -7.03 -8.73
CA CYS A 112 -10.25 -7.07 -9.10
C CYS A 112 -10.63 -5.84 -9.92
N VAL A 113 -10.20 -4.64 -9.53
CA VAL A 113 -10.46 -3.42 -10.30
C VAL A 113 -9.87 -3.50 -11.71
N ALA A 114 -8.64 -3.97 -11.84
CA ALA A 114 -7.97 -4.13 -13.13
C ALA A 114 -8.65 -5.19 -14.00
N ALA A 115 -9.00 -6.33 -13.42
CA ALA A 115 -9.60 -7.46 -14.12
C ALA A 115 -11.05 -7.20 -14.57
N PHE A 116 -11.87 -6.56 -13.72
CA PHE A 116 -13.25 -6.24 -14.08
C PHE A 116 -13.38 -5.03 -15.02
N GLY A 117 -12.31 -4.25 -15.20
CA GLY A 117 -12.23 -3.18 -16.20
C GLY A 117 -12.26 -3.69 -17.64
N LYS A 118 -11.80 -4.91 -17.90
CA LYS A 118 -11.82 -5.60 -19.21
C LYS A 118 -12.34 -7.02 -19.01
N ARG A 119 -13.52 -7.31 -19.52
CA ARG A 119 -14.13 -8.65 -19.46
C ARG A 119 -13.53 -9.55 -20.55
N SER A 120 -12.31 -10.07 -20.35
CA SER A 120 -11.76 -11.10 -21.22
C SER A 120 -11.61 -12.42 -20.46
N PRO A 121 -11.68 -13.59 -21.15
CA PRO A 121 -11.45 -14.90 -20.51
C PRO A 121 -10.10 -14.99 -19.79
N LYS A 122 -9.07 -14.34 -20.33
CA LYS A 122 -7.73 -14.28 -19.71
C LYS A 122 -7.75 -13.57 -18.37
N HIS A 123 -8.47 -12.43 -18.28
CA HIS A 123 -8.61 -11.69 -17.01
C HIS A 123 -9.34 -12.52 -15.96
N LEU A 124 -10.39 -13.27 -16.34
CA LEU A 124 -11.08 -14.19 -15.43
C LEU A 124 -10.15 -15.31 -14.94
N ALA A 125 -9.28 -15.83 -15.80
CA ALA A 125 -8.28 -16.83 -15.41
C ALA A 125 -7.29 -16.26 -14.37
N PHE A 126 -6.82 -15.02 -14.53
CA PHE A 126 -5.97 -14.36 -13.54
C PHE A 126 -6.69 -14.08 -12.22
N VAL A 127 -7.96 -13.69 -12.25
CA VAL A 127 -8.78 -13.57 -11.02
C VAL A 127 -8.92 -14.92 -10.33
N GLY A 128 -9.18 -15.98 -11.09
CA GLY A 128 -9.22 -17.37 -10.58
C GLY A 128 -7.89 -17.78 -9.94
N LEU A 129 -6.77 -17.48 -10.60
CA LEU A 129 -5.42 -17.76 -10.09
C LEU A 129 -5.14 -17.01 -8.79
N ALA A 130 -5.49 -15.72 -8.70
CA ALA A 130 -5.35 -14.93 -7.48
C ALA A 130 -6.24 -15.49 -6.35
N GLY A 131 -7.49 -15.87 -6.67
CA GLY A 131 -8.39 -16.55 -5.72
C GLY A 131 -7.82 -17.89 -5.21
N ALA A 132 -7.26 -18.70 -6.10
CA ALA A 132 -6.58 -19.94 -5.72
C ALA A 132 -5.36 -19.67 -4.81
N GLY A 133 -4.62 -18.60 -5.09
CA GLY A 133 -3.52 -18.13 -4.25
C GLY A 133 -3.99 -17.79 -2.84
N VAL A 134 -5.09 -17.03 -2.70
CA VAL A 134 -5.66 -16.72 -1.39
C VAL A 134 -6.14 -17.96 -0.66
N VAL A 135 -6.81 -18.90 -1.35
CA VAL A 135 -7.21 -20.18 -0.75
C VAL A 135 -5.99 -20.96 -0.24
N ALA A 136 -4.88 -20.97 -0.99
CA ALA A 136 -3.64 -21.60 -0.55
C ALA A 136 -3.06 -20.93 0.71
N LEU A 137 -3.08 -19.59 0.76
CA LEU A 137 -2.63 -18.81 1.93
C LEU A 137 -3.52 -19.00 3.16
N THR A 138 -4.84 -19.17 2.96
CA THR A 138 -5.84 -19.24 4.05
C THR A 138 -6.23 -20.66 4.45
N ARG A 139 -5.52 -21.68 3.99
CA ARG A 139 -5.85 -23.10 4.25
C ARG A 139 -6.05 -23.42 5.73
N PRO A 140 -7.03 -24.28 6.07
CA PRO A 140 -7.13 -24.91 7.38
C PRO A 140 -5.81 -25.62 7.72
N GLY A 141 -5.23 -25.29 8.88
CA GLY A 141 -3.91 -25.80 9.29
C GLY A 141 -2.76 -24.80 9.13
N ASN A 142 -2.90 -23.71 8.39
CA ASN A 142 -1.95 -22.60 8.37
C ASN A 142 -2.09 -21.72 9.63
N GLY A 143 -3.10 -21.95 10.48
CA GLY A 143 -3.32 -21.20 11.72
C GLY A 143 -3.74 -19.75 11.48
N LEU A 144 -4.20 -19.40 10.26
CA LEU A 144 -4.63 -18.03 9.96
C LEU A 144 -5.93 -17.71 10.68
N ASN A 145 -5.92 -16.56 11.36
CA ASN A 145 -7.09 -16.03 12.03
C ASN A 145 -8.10 -15.48 11.00
N VAL A 146 -9.31 -16.01 10.98
CA VAL A 146 -10.38 -15.60 10.03
C VAL A 146 -10.67 -14.09 10.13
N ILE A 147 -10.66 -13.53 11.32
CA ILE A 147 -10.87 -12.09 11.53
C ILE A 147 -9.73 -11.28 10.87
N GLY A 148 -8.49 -11.76 10.96
CA GLY A 148 -7.36 -11.15 10.27
C GLY A 148 -7.51 -11.18 8.75
N VAL A 149 -7.98 -12.30 8.19
CA VAL A 149 -8.28 -12.44 6.77
C VAL A 149 -9.39 -11.47 6.33
N LEU A 150 -10.47 -11.36 7.11
CA LEU A 150 -11.56 -10.41 6.82
C LEU A 150 -11.08 -8.95 6.84
N PHE A 151 -10.21 -8.60 7.77
CA PHE A 151 -9.58 -7.28 7.78
C PHE A 151 -8.67 -7.04 6.57
N ALA A 152 -7.91 -8.04 6.12
CA ALA A 152 -7.09 -7.92 4.91
C ALA A 152 -7.96 -7.71 3.65
N PHE A 153 -9.09 -8.41 3.53
CA PHE A 153 -10.09 -8.13 2.49
C PHE A 153 -10.67 -6.72 2.61
N GLY A 154 -10.97 -6.26 3.83
CA GLY A 154 -11.43 -4.89 4.08
C GLY A 154 -10.42 -3.84 3.62
N ALA A 155 -9.13 -4.07 3.84
CA ALA A 155 -8.05 -3.23 3.33
C ALA A 155 -8.04 -3.23 1.78
N GLY A 156 -8.15 -4.39 1.14
CA GLY A 156 -8.24 -4.51 -0.31
C GLY A 156 -9.45 -3.79 -0.91
N LEU A 157 -10.62 -3.90 -0.31
CA LEU A 157 -11.82 -3.14 -0.71
C LEU A 157 -11.62 -1.63 -0.56
N GLY A 158 -10.96 -1.19 0.51
CA GLY A 158 -10.55 0.19 0.69
C GLY A 158 -9.70 0.66 -0.48
N TRP A 159 -8.69 -0.10 -0.86
CA TRP A 159 -7.80 0.23 -1.98
C TRP A 159 -8.55 0.26 -3.33
N ALA A 160 -9.41 -0.74 -3.59
CA ALA A 160 -10.26 -0.75 -4.77
C ALA A 160 -11.14 0.51 -4.84
N THR A 161 -11.78 0.89 -3.73
CA THR A 161 -12.61 2.10 -3.62
C THR A 161 -11.81 3.36 -3.92
N TYR A 162 -10.58 3.45 -3.40
CA TYR A 162 -9.67 4.54 -3.69
C TYR A 162 -9.37 4.68 -5.19
N ILE A 163 -9.09 3.56 -5.89
CA ILE A 163 -8.80 3.57 -7.32
C ILE A 163 -10.00 4.14 -8.12
N PHE A 164 -11.22 3.72 -7.78
CA PHE A 164 -12.43 4.25 -8.42
C PHE A 164 -12.67 5.73 -8.10
N ALA A 165 -12.52 6.12 -6.85
CA ALA A 165 -12.67 7.51 -6.42
C ALA A 165 -11.64 8.42 -7.12
N SER A 166 -10.39 7.99 -7.18
CA SER A 166 -9.30 8.74 -7.83
C SER A 166 -9.55 8.96 -9.32
N LYS A 167 -10.08 7.98 -10.05
CA LYS A 167 -10.44 8.12 -11.46
C LYS A 167 -11.52 9.18 -11.68
N ARG A 168 -12.54 9.26 -10.79
CA ARG A 168 -13.63 10.24 -10.89
C ARG A 168 -13.18 11.66 -10.55
N VAL A 169 -12.29 11.81 -9.60
CA VAL A 169 -11.82 13.12 -9.12
C VAL A 169 -10.70 13.68 -10.00
N GLY A 170 -10.01 12.82 -10.73
CA GLY A 170 -8.89 13.14 -11.63
C GLY A 170 -7.75 13.83 -10.90
N GLY A 171 -6.53 13.39 -11.06
CA GLY A 171 -5.28 13.79 -10.39
C GLY A 171 -5.08 15.30 -10.10
N THR A 172 -5.94 15.85 -9.23
CA THR A 172 -6.11 17.30 -9.03
C THR A 172 -5.08 17.90 -8.08
N THR A 173 -4.38 17.06 -7.32
CA THR A 173 -3.36 17.52 -6.38
C THR A 173 -1.97 17.21 -6.90
N LYS A 174 -1.27 18.23 -7.39
CA LYS A 174 0.12 18.11 -7.84
C LYS A 174 1.07 18.04 -6.64
N GLY A 175 1.96 17.05 -6.63
CA GLY A 175 3.10 16.96 -5.71
C GLY A 175 2.77 16.44 -4.32
N PHE A 176 3.71 16.65 -3.39
CA PHE A 176 3.63 16.19 -2.01
C PHE A 176 2.62 16.96 -1.14
N GLY A 177 2.21 18.17 -1.53
CA GLY A 177 1.23 18.96 -0.78
C GLY A 177 -0.14 18.28 -0.70
N GLY A 178 -0.59 17.64 -1.79
CA GLY A 178 -1.81 16.83 -1.79
C GLY A 178 -1.73 15.64 -0.85
N LEU A 179 -0.58 14.96 -0.85
CA LEU A 179 -0.33 13.85 0.07
C LEU A 179 -0.36 14.33 1.53
N ALA A 180 0.29 15.45 1.84
CA ALA A 180 0.32 16.00 3.19
C ALA A 180 -1.09 16.31 3.73
N VAL A 181 -1.94 16.94 2.92
CA VAL A 181 -3.34 17.21 3.30
C VAL A 181 -4.14 15.92 3.46
N SER A 182 -3.98 14.97 2.55
CA SER A 182 -4.67 13.66 2.65
C SER A 182 -4.24 12.89 3.90
N MET A 183 -2.95 12.88 4.25
CA MET A 183 -2.47 12.24 5.48
C MET A 183 -2.96 12.97 6.73
N SER A 184 -3.12 14.30 6.68
CA SER A 184 -3.72 15.07 7.77
C SER A 184 -5.19 14.72 7.98
N ILE A 185 -5.93 14.50 6.89
CA ILE A 185 -7.31 14.03 6.96
C ILE A 185 -7.36 12.61 7.56
N ALA A 186 -6.48 11.71 7.10
CA ALA A 186 -6.39 10.37 7.67
C ALA A 186 -6.06 10.40 9.16
N ALA A 187 -5.12 11.25 9.58
CA ALA A 187 -4.76 11.48 10.98
C ALA A 187 -5.97 11.95 11.79
N THR A 188 -6.72 12.94 11.29
CA THR A 188 -7.92 13.46 11.96
C THR A 188 -8.99 12.38 12.13
N LEU A 189 -9.26 11.60 11.08
CA LEU A 189 -10.25 10.52 11.13
C LEU A 189 -9.86 9.39 12.07
N THR A 190 -8.57 9.13 12.23
CA THR A 190 -8.05 8.06 13.10
C THR A 190 -7.69 8.56 14.51
N LEU A 191 -7.71 9.87 14.75
CA LEU A 191 -7.37 10.50 16.03
C LEU A 191 -8.05 9.85 17.25
N PRO A 192 -9.36 9.49 17.21
CA PRO A 192 -10.02 8.86 18.36
C PRO A 192 -9.32 7.59 18.86
N PHE A 193 -8.68 6.82 17.97
CA PHE A 193 -7.97 5.60 18.37
C PHE A 193 -6.64 5.87 19.09
N SER A 194 -6.09 7.09 19.01
CA SER A 194 -4.83 7.47 19.63
C SER A 194 -4.99 8.08 21.02
N ILE A 195 -6.16 8.66 21.33
CA ILE A 195 -6.38 9.43 22.57
C ILE A 195 -6.07 8.62 23.82
N GLY A 196 -6.60 7.40 23.91
CA GLY A 196 -6.41 6.53 25.09
C GLY A 196 -4.97 6.04 25.32
N THR A 197 -4.07 6.28 24.35
CA THR A 197 -2.67 5.82 24.41
C THR A 197 -1.67 6.96 24.51
N SER A 198 -2.13 8.22 24.53
CA SER A 198 -1.28 9.41 24.55
C SER A 198 -0.36 9.45 25.79
N ALA A 199 -0.87 9.10 26.96
CA ALA A 199 -0.08 9.06 28.20
C ALA A 199 1.13 8.12 28.07
N ARG A 200 0.94 6.92 27.48
CA ARG A 200 2.03 5.94 27.26
C ARG A 200 3.15 6.46 26.35
N LEU A 201 2.82 7.30 25.38
CA LEU A 201 3.84 7.90 24.52
C LEU A 201 4.66 8.98 25.24
N VAL A 202 4.02 9.74 26.14
CA VAL A 202 4.72 10.73 26.96
C VAL A 202 5.66 10.06 27.96
N GLU A 203 5.23 8.93 28.52
CA GLU A 203 6.02 8.15 29.48
C GLU A 203 7.15 7.33 28.82
N SER A 204 7.06 7.07 27.49
CA SER A 204 8.05 6.28 26.77
C SER A 204 8.55 6.99 25.51
N PRO A 205 9.63 7.78 25.63
CA PRO A 205 10.29 8.44 24.48
C PRO A 205 10.73 7.45 23.40
N GLU A 206 11.11 6.23 23.78
CA GLU A 206 11.48 5.16 22.85
C GLU A 206 10.30 4.74 21.96
N LEU A 207 9.10 4.61 22.54
CA LEU A 207 7.88 4.29 21.80
C LEU A 207 7.55 5.40 20.79
N LEU A 208 7.65 6.65 21.22
CA LEU A 208 7.44 7.79 20.32
C LEU A 208 8.46 7.81 19.19
N LEU A 209 9.73 7.55 19.47
CA LEU A 209 10.79 7.48 18.46
C LEU A 209 10.54 6.34 17.46
N ARG A 210 10.15 5.17 17.92
CA ARG A 210 9.78 4.04 17.04
C ARG A 210 8.62 4.39 16.11
N LEU A 211 7.57 5.02 16.63
CA LEU A 211 6.44 5.45 15.83
C LEU A 211 6.80 6.57 14.84
N LEU A 212 7.69 7.48 15.23
CA LEU A 212 8.21 8.51 14.33
C LEU A 212 9.03 7.89 13.18
N ILE A 213 9.90 6.93 13.50
CA ILE A 213 10.66 6.18 12.48
C ILE A 213 9.69 5.50 11.51
N VAL A 214 8.69 4.79 12.01
CA VAL A 214 7.66 4.12 11.19
C VAL A 214 6.92 5.14 10.32
N ALA A 215 6.53 6.28 10.87
CA ALA A 215 5.84 7.32 10.12
C ALA A 215 6.72 7.92 9.00
N VAL A 216 7.97 8.23 9.29
CA VAL A 216 8.92 8.75 8.30
C VAL A 216 9.22 7.70 7.22
N MET A 217 9.49 6.46 7.60
CA MET A 217 9.79 5.39 6.65
C MET A 217 8.62 5.13 5.71
N ALA A 218 7.39 4.97 6.23
CA ALA A 218 6.24 4.63 5.40
C ALA A 218 5.70 5.84 4.62
N ILE A 219 5.41 6.94 5.33
CA ILE A 219 4.63 8.04 4.77
C ILE A 219 5.50 9.04 4.00
N VAL A 220 6.67 9.40 4.55
CA VAL A 220 7.52 10.39 3.91
C VAL A 220 8.41 9.75 2.84
N LEU A 221 9.18 8.74 3.23
CA LEU A 221 10.14 8.10 2.34
C LEU A 221 9.48 7.06 1.43
N GLY A 222 8.66 6.16 1.97
CA GLY A 222 8.03 5.07 1.24
C GLY A 222 7.07 5.58 0.16
N PHE A 223 5.97 6.22 0.56
CA PHE A 223 5.03 6.80 -0.42
C PHE A 223 5.68 7.89 -1.28
N GLY A 224 6.67 8.62 -0.74
CA GLY A 224 7.45 9.57 -1.52
C GLY A 224 8.24 8.91 -2.64
N ALA A 225 8.92 7.81 -2.35
CA ALA A 225 9.66 7.03 -3.32
C ALA A 225 8.72 6.39 -4.36
N GLU A 226 7.62 5.74 -3.94
CA GLU A 226 6.62 5.20 -4.86
C GLU A 226 6.07 6.27 -5.82
N LEU A 227 5.72 7.45 -5.31
CA LEU A 227 5.25 8.54 -6.14
C LEU A 227 6.30 8.99 -7.15
N GLN A 228 7.58 9.01 -6.77
CA GLN A 228 8.68 9.32 -7.69
C GLN A 228 8.90 8.22 -8.74
N GLY A 229 8.70 6.96 -8.37
CA GLY A 229 8.72 5.81 -9.28
C GLY A 229 7.59 5.90 -10.29
N LEU A 230 6.35 6.06 -9.84
CA LEU A 230 5.16 6.18 -10.67
C LEU A 230 5.23 7.32 -11.71
N ARG A 231 5.89 8.44 -11.36
CA ARG A 231 6.10 9.57 -12.30
C ARG A 231 7.12 9.29 -13.39
N ARG A 232 7.96 8.28 -13.24
CA ARG A 232 9.06 7.94 -14.17
C ARG A 232 8.74 6.74 -15.03
N LEU A 233 7.85 5.87 -14.59
CA LEU A 233 7.53 4.60 -15.21
C LEU A 233 6.27 4.70 -16.07
N LYS A 234 6.21 3.85 -17.11
CA LYS A 234 4.95 3.56 -17.80
C LYS A 234 4.02 2.81 -16.83
N PRO A 235 2.69 3.01 -16.92
CA PRO A 235 1.73 2.34 -16.02
C PRO A 235 1.88 0.82 -15.98
N SER A 236 2.20 0.18 -17.12
CA SER A 236 2.43 -1.25 -17.21
C SER A 236 3.62 -1.73 -16.37
N ILE A 237 4.75 -1.02 -16.42
CA ILE A 237 5.93 -1.37 -15.64
C ILE A 237 5.67 -1.14 -14.14
N ALA A 238 5.04 -0.01 -13.81
CA ALA A 238 4.66 0.30 -12.44
C ALA A 238 3.72 -0.76 -11.84
N GLY A 239 2.72 -1.22 -12.62
CA GLY A 239 1.79 -2.26 -12.17
C GLY A 239 2.47 -3.62 -11.94
N VAL A 240 3.44 -4.00 -12.78
CA VAL A 240 4.23 -5.23 -12.56
C VAL A 240 5.06 -5.13 -11.29
N LEU A 241 5.70 -3.98 -11.03
CA LEU A 241 6.48 -3.78 -9.81
C LEU A 241 5.60 -3.79 -8.56
N LEU A 242 4.45 -3.13 -8.60
CA LEU A 242 3.47 -3.18 -7.51
C LEU A 242 2.98 -4.61 -7.24
N ALA A 243 2.77 -5.42 -8.28
CA ALA A 243 2.40 -6.82 -8.09
C ALA A 243 3.45 -7.65 -7.33
N GLY A 244 4.68 -7.15 -7.23
CA GLY A 244 5.77 -7.72 -6.44
C GLY A 244 5.72 -7.39 -4.93
N ASP A 245 4.92 -6.40 -4.51
CA ASP A 245 4.87 -5.98 -3.09
C ASP A 245 4.56 -7.11 -2.10
N PRO A 246 3.63 -8.06 -2.39
CA PRO A 246 3.44 -9.21 -1.52
C PRO A 246 4.71 -10.04 -1.31
N ALA A 247 5.57 -10.15 -2.32
CA ALA A 247 6.84 -10.87 -2.19
C ALA A 247 7.81 -10.13 -1.26
N VAL A 248 7.86 -8.80 -1.35
CA VAL A 248 8.64 -7.96 -0.42
C VAL A 248 8.10 -8.11 1.01
N ALA A 249 6.78 -8.11 1.19
CA ALA A 249 6.14 -8.29 2.48
C ALA A 249 6.46 -9.66 3.12
N PHE A 250 6.42 -10.74 2.31
CA PHE A 250 6.82 -12.07 2.77
C PHE A 250 8.29 -12.11 3.19
N LEU A 251 9.18 -11.54 2.38
CA LEU A 251 10.60 -11.47 2.69
C LEU A 251 10.86 -10.72 4.00
N VAL A 252 10.21 -9.57 4.17
CA VAL A 252 10.32 -8.74 5.38
C VAL A 252 9.73 -9.47 6.60
N GLY A 253 8.58 -10.11 6.46
CA GLY A 253 7.96 -10.91 7.52
C GLY A 253 8.85 -12.07 7.97
N TRP A 254 9.48 -12.75 7.02
CA TRP A 254 10.44 -13.81 7.32
C TRP A 254 11.72 -13.28 8.01
N LEU A 255 12.33 -12.23 7.47
CA LEU A 255 13.60 -11.70 7.96
C LEU A 255 13.48 -10.96 9.29
N LEU A 256 12.46 -10.10 9.46
CA LEU A 256 12.37 -9.21 10.62
C LEU A 256 11.43 -9.72 11.70
N LEU A 257 10.37 -10.42 11.34
CA LEU A 257 9.36 -10.92 12.27
C LEU A 257 9.54 -12.42 12.57
N HIS A 258 10.51 -13.06 11.89
CA HIS A 258 10.76 -14.51 12.01
C HIS A 258 9.49 -15.35 11.76
N GLN A 259 8.62 -14.85 10.89
CA GLN A 259 7.38 -15.54 10.52
C GLN A 259 7.73 -16.81 9.74
N ALA A 260 7.14 -17.93 10.14
CA ALA A 260 7.35 -19.21 9.45
C ALA A 260 6.77 -19.15 8.04
N VAL A 261 7.56 -19.53 7.05
CA VAL A 261 7.13 -19.63 5.64
C VAL A 261 6.96 -21.11 5.31
N ARG A 262 5.75 -21.51 4.94
CA ARG A 262 5.40 -22.87 4.56
C ARG A 262 5.29 -22.98 3.04
N LEU A 263 5.32 -24.18 2.51
CA LEU A 263 5.21 -24.43 1.06
C LEU A 263 3.96 -23.76 0.45
N TRP A 264 2.84 -23.87 1.14
CA TRP A 264 1.57 -23.28 0.67
C TRP A 264 1.56 -21.73 0.68
N ASP A 265 2.35 -21.12 1.55
CA ASP A 265 2.53 -19.67 1.55
C ASP A 265 3.29 -19.23 0.30
N ILE A 266 4.32 -19.99 -0.09
CA ILE A 266 5.09 -19.77 -1.33
C ILE A 266 4.19 -19.97 -2.57
N VAL A 267 3.41 -21.05 -2.60
CA VAL A 267 2.48 -21.34 -3.70
C VAL A 267 1.43 -20.24 -3.82
N GLY A 268 0.82 -19.85 -2.69
CA GLY A 268 -0.20 -18.81 -2.68
C GLY A 268 0.36 -17.45 -3.09
N LEU A 269 1.55 -17.09 -2.59
CA LEU A 269 2.27 -15.89 -3.01
C LEU A 269 2.56 -15.90 -4.51
N ALA A 270 3.09 -16.99 -5.04
CA ALA A 270 3.40 -17.13 -6.47
C ALA A 270 2.14 -16.94 -7.32
N CYS A 271 1.01 -17.55 -6.94
CA CYS A 271 -0.26 -17.39 -7.65
C CYS A 271 -0.72 -15.93 -7.66
N VAL A 272 -0.67 -15.23 -6.53
CA VAL A 272 -1.09 -13.82 -6.43
C VAL A 272 -0.18 -12.92 -7.27
N VAL A 273 1.14 -13.07 -7.17
CA VAL A 273 2.12 -12.28 -7.93
C VAL A 273 1.98 -12.52 -9.43
N LEU A 274 1.89 -13.79 -9.86
CA LEU A 274 1.72 -14.13 -11.28
C LEU A 274 0.39 -13.60 -11.84
N ALA A 275 -0.68 -13.66 -11.05
CA ALA A 275 -1.96 -13.07 -11.44
C ALA A 275 -1.85 -11.56 -11.65
N GLY A 276 -1.20 -10.85 -10.74
CA GLY A 276 -0.98 -9.40 -10.83
C GLY A 276 -0.13 -8.99 -12.04
N VAL A 277 0.97 -9.69 -12.25
CA VAL A 277 1.83 -9.49 -13.43
C VAL A 277 1.05 -9.76 -14.72
N GLY A 278 0.29 -10.88 -14.76
CA GLY A 278 -0.49 -11.27 -15.92
C GLY A 278 -1.57 -10.26 -16.30
N VAL A 279 -2.35 -9.77 -15.33
CA VAL A 279 -3.36 -8.73 -15.55
C VAL A 279 -2.73 -7.43 -16.05
N THR A 280 -1.60 -7.03 -15.48
CA THR A 280 -0.93 -5.79 -15.87
C THR A 280 -0.35 -5.88 -17.27
N TYR A 281 0.27 -7.02 -17.62
CA TYR A 281 0.84 -7.24 -18.94
C TYR A 281 -0.24 -7.25 -20.05
N ASP A 282 -1.32 -8.01 -19.85
CA ASP A 282 -2.41 -8.10 -20.84
C ASP A 282 -3.13 -6.75 -21.03
N SER A 283 -3.25 -5.94 -19.98
CA SER A 283 -3.78 -4.58 -20.06
C SER A 283 -2.91 -3.66 -20.92
N SER A 284 -1.58 -3.78 -20.82
CA SER A 284 -0.65 -2.94 -21.55
C SER A 284 -0.56 -3.28 -23.04
N VAL A 285 -0.66 -4.57 -23.40
CA VAL A 285 -0.69 -5.04 -24.78
C VAL A 285 -1.93 -4.51 -25.49
N SER A 286 -3.10 -4.62 -24.85
CA SER A 286 -4.36 -4.14 -25.43
C SER A 286 -4.39 -2.60 -25.63
N GLU A 287 -3.75 -1.81 -24.75
CA GLU A 287 -3.65 -0.36 -24.94
C GLU A 287 -2.75 0.01 -26.12
N SER A 288 -1.69 -0.76 -26.36
CA SER A 288 -0.81 -0.54 -27.51
C SER A 288 -1.46 -0.93 -28.84
N GLU A 289 -2.32 -1.94 -28.87
CA GLU A 289 -3.08 -2.37 -30.04
C GLU A 289 -4.20 -1.38 -30.42
N LEU A 290 -4.81 -0.72 -29.43
CA LEU A 290 -5.85 0.30 -29.68
C LEU A 290 -5.28 1.67 -30.10
N ALA A 291 -3.97 1.88 -29.89
CA ALA A 291 -3.27 3.11 -30.26
C ALA A 291 -2.63 3.06 -31.67
N GLN A 292 -2.70 1.92 -32.37
CA GLN A 292 -2.30 1.71 -33.77
C GLN A 292 -3.53 1.72 -34.67
#